data_b462e3746e6928b70d60d5c2bc197f25
#
_entry.id   b462e3746e6928b70d60d5c2bc197f25
#
_cell.length_a   1.000
_cell.length_b   1.000
_cell.length_c   1.000
_cell.angle_alpha   90.00
_cell.angle_beta   90.00
_cell.angle_gamma   90.00
#
_symmetry.space_group_name_H-M   'P 1'
#
loop_
_entity.id
_entity.type
_entity.pdbx_description
1 polymer ?
#
loop_
_entity_poly.entity_id
_entity_poly.type
_entity_poly.pdbx_seq_one_letter_code
_entity_poly.pdbx_strand_id
1 'polypeptide(L)'
;MTLLTLCAVVVAKAQIETSGHWYNGWLTYSASQQGGGKVLMNAMAEGEEHEFMLVPVAGKANVYRVSDGPNDYVNEYSDITTVRHQKKEGWNVLCFYNAKNELKAVLEYTDEWNSEKLNLAKWKSQLMGDYSDGDELQVRIYRDNFDINGELAAYTLQTFNGLITPYVHVNEIAGSTNRLEGSWEIVLTLEGLTLYSVAYDNENGMWVRKDTAPIVLKKNKRTSRFFYASNTLLNDKQFRRFSKTVLRIMRNSILARNGYSFKSADLQEYFANEPWYAPVSNNKEVKTSFVEQLNIELIKAEESRTFEEY
;
A
#
# COMPACT_ATOMS: atom_id res chain seq x y z
N MET A 1 -3.89 16.95 61.00
CA MET A 1 -4.67 17.28 59.79
C MET A 1 -3.72 17.18 58.61
N THR A 2 -3.68 16.00 58.00
CA THR A 2 -2.72 15.65 56.93
C THR A 2 -3.42 15.88 55.59
N LEU A 3 -2.96 16.88 54.84
CA LEU A 3 -3.47 17.20 53.52
C LEU A 3 -2.97 16.13 52.54
N LEU A 4 -3.86 15.23 52.09
CA LEU A 4 -3.59 14.35 50.94
C LEU A 4 -3.70 15.19 49.69
N THR A 5 -2.54 15.55 49.12
CA THR A 5 -2.46 16.13 47.77
C THR A 5 -2.71 15.04 46.75
N LEU A 6 -3.92 15.01 46.18
CA LEU A 6 -4.27 14.14 45.08
C LEU A 6 -3.54 14.65 43.82
N CYS A 7 -2.37 14.09 43.50
CA CYS A 7 -1.74 14.30 42.21
C CYS A 7 -2.60 13.61 41.15
N ALA A 8 -3.48 14.36 40.51
CA ALA A 8 -4.10 13.94 39.26
C ALA A 8 -3.02 13.85 38.20
N VAL A 9 -2.56 12.66 37.92
CA VAL A 9 -1.74 12.38 36.72
C VAL A 9 -2.66 12.64 35.53
N VAL A 10 -2.56 13.84 34.98
CA VAL A 10 -3.15 14.13 33.64
C VAL A 10 -2.31 13.36 32.65
N VAL A 11 -2.69 12.13 32.40
CA VAL A 11 -2.19 11.42 31.20
C VAL A 11 -2.73 12.21 30.02
N ALA A 12 -1.85 12.96 29.36
CA ALA A 12 -2.18 13.60 28.10
C ALA A 12 -2.66 12.49 27.14
N LYS A 13 -3.97 12.41 26.95
CA LYS A 13 -4.55 11.50 25.96
C LYS A 13 -4.06 12.00 24.62
N ALA A 14 -3.25 11.20 23.90
CA ALA A 14 -2.96 11.49 22.53
C ALA A 14 -4.30 11.53 21.78
N GLN A 15 -4.62 12.70 21.28
CA GLN A 15 -5.90 12.95 20.62
C GLN A 15 -5.75 12.61 19.15
N ILE A 16 -6.75 11.94 18.57
CA ILE A 16 -6.81 11.72 17.13
C ILE A 16 -6.88 13.08 16.45
N GLU A 17 -6.04 13.31 15.44
CA GLU A 17 -6.00 14.54 14.67
C GLU A 17 -7.30 14.75 13.90
N THR A 18 -7.80 15.99 13.94
CA THR A 18 -9.02 16.42 13.24
C THR A 18 -8.77 17.49 12.19
N SER A 19 -7.52 17.95 12.04
CA SER A 19 -7.14 18.99 11.08
C SER A 19 -6.88 18.49 9.67
N GLY A 20 -6.61 17.19 9.52
CA GLY A 20 -6.38 16.54 8.23
C GLY A 20 -7.34 15.38 8.00
N HIS A 21 -6.89 14.39 7.27
CA HIS A 21 -7.69 13.28 6.80
C HIS A 21 -7.08 11.93 7.18
N TRP A 22 -7.93 10.89 7.19
CA TRP A 22 -7.56 9.51 7.49
C TRP A 22 -7.89 8.62 6.29
N TYR A 23 -6.88 8.05 5.67
CA TYR A 23 -6.98 7.35 4.40
C TYR A 23 -6.77 5.83 4.55
N ASN A 24 -7.65 5.01 3.95
CA ASN A 24 -7.59 3.54 4.02
C ASN A 24 -7.31 2.84 2.67
N GLY A 25 -7.06 3.59 1.62
CA GLY A 25 -6.92 3.05 0.25
C GLY A 25 -8.14 3.29 -0.63
N TRP A 26 -9.33 3.43 -0.05
CA TRP A 26 -10.60 3.66 -0.73
C TRP A 26 -11.16 5.03 -0.43
N LEU A 27 -11.28 5.33 0.84
CA LEU A 27 -11.91 6.52 1.36
C LEU A 27 -10.91 7.39 2.10
N THR A 28 -11.20 8.66 2.10
CA THR A 28 -10.54 9.65 2.92
C THR A 28 -11.55 10.19 3.92
N TYR A 29 -11.34 9.88 5.20
CA TYR A 29 -12.23 10.29 6.28
C TYR A 29 -11.78 11.60 6.89
N SER A 30 -12.71 12.52 7.11
CA SER A 30 -12.55 13.60 8.10
C SER A 30 -12.83 13.07 9.49
N ALA A 31 -12.18 13.65 10.51
CA ALA A 31 -12.37 13.30 11.91
C ALA A 31 -12.91 14.51 12.67
N SER A 32 -13.95 14.34 13.50
CA SER A 32 -14.47 15.38 14.36
C SER A 32 -14.63 14.91 15.79
N GLN A 33 -14.21 15.76 16.75
CA GLN A 33 -14.33 15.46 18.18
C GLN A 33 -15.79 15.54 18.62
N GLN A 34 -16.20 14.56 19.41
CA GLN A 34 -17.52 14.45 20.01
C GLN A 34 -17.42 14.41 21.55
N GLY A 35 -18.52 14.59 22.21
CA GLY A 35 -18.59 14.52 23.66
C GLY A 35 -18.03 13.21 24.24
N GLY A 36 -17.38 13.28 25.40
CA GLY A 36 -16.79 12.11 26.07
C GLY A 36 -15.50 11.56 25.41
N GLY A 37 -14.82 12.36 24.58
CA GLY A 37 -13.59 11.98 23.88
C GLY A 37 -13.82 11.01 22.70
N LYS A 38 -15.05 10.88 22.27
CA LYS A 38 -15.40 10.15 21.03
C LYS A 38 -14.94 10.92 19.81
N VAL A 39 -14.70 10.24 18.70
CA VAL A 39 -14.33 10.83 17.41
C VAL A 39 -15.23 10.25 16.34
N LEU A 40 -15.97 11.12 15.67
CA LEU A 40 -16.73 10.75 14.47
C LEU A 40 -15.80 10.76 13.26
N MET A 41 -15.77 9.68 12.53
CA MET A 41 -15.08 9.52 11.26
C MET A 41 -16.13 9.55 10.15
N ASN A 42 -15.97 10.46 9.19
CA ASN A 42 -16.92 10.67 8.11
C ASN A 42 -16.21 10.76 6.75
N ALA A 43 -16.73 10.09 5.74
CA ALA A 43 -16.29 10.19 4.36
C ALA A 43 -17.51 10.19 3.41
N MET A 44 -17.35 10.80 2.25
CA MET A 44 -18.32 10.75 1.17
C MET A 44 -17.75 9.94 0.01
N ALA A 45 -18.49 8.95 -0.49
CA ALA A 45 -18.16 8.20 -1.68
C ALA A 45 -19.41 7.88 -2.49
N GLU A 46 -19.33 8.08 -3.79
CA GLU A 46 -20.40 7.76 -4.75
C GLU A 46 -21.77 8.38 -4.38
N GLY A 47 -21.75 9.51 -3.65
CA GLY A 47 -22.94 10.19 -3.17
C GLY A 47 -23.52 9.67 -1.86
N GLU A 48 -22.89 8.66 -1.26
CA GLU A 48 -23.25 8.11 0.04
C GLU A 48 -22.32 8.58 1.14
N GLU A 49 -22.86 8.75 2.34
CA GLU A 49 -22.13 9.12 3.54
C GLU A 49 -21.68 7.85 4.29
N HIS A 50 -20.39 7.76 4.59
CA HIS A 50 -19.77 6.66 5.33
C HIS A 50 -19.29 7.16 6.66
N GLU A 51 -19.95 6.74 7.75
CA GLU A 51 -19.63 7.19 9.10
C GLU A 51 -19.39 6.04 10.07
N PHE A 52 -18.46 6.25 10.99
CA PHE A 52 -18.32 5.42 12.19
C PHE A 52 -17.76 6.23 13.35
N MET A 53 -18.07 5.77 14.56
CA MET A 53 -17.64 6.42 15.80
C MET A 53 -16.50 5.64 16.48
N LEU A 54 -15.42 6.33 16.80
CA LEU A 54 -14.37 5.82 17.66
C LEU A 54 -14.66 6.22 19.11
N VAL A 55 -14.93 5.23 19.95
CA VAL A 55 -15.24 5.41 21.37
C VAL A 55 -14.03 5.01 22.22
N PRO A 56 -13.45 5.90 23.03
CA PRO A 56 -12.28 5.58 23.85
C PRO A 56 -12.58 4.45 24.83
N VAL A 57 -11.64 3.55 25.00
CA VAL A 57 -11.72 2.46 25.98
C VAL A 57 -11.20 2.97 27.33
N ALA A 58 -12.04 2.88 28.36
CA ALA A 58 -11.69 3.33 29.71
C ALA A 58 -10.41 2.65 30.22
N GLY A 59 -9.50 3.45 30.78
CA GLY A 59 -8.22 2.98 31.33
C GLY A 59 -7.16 2.60 30.28
N LYS A 60 -7.43 2.73 28.98
CA LYS A 60 -6.45 2.44 27.93
C LYS A 60 -6.19 3.69 27.10
N ALA A 61 -4.95 4.20 27.13
CA ALA A 61 -4.55 5.31 26.28
C ALA A 61 -4.51 4.90 24.81
N ASN A 62 -4.99 5.76 23.90
CA ASN A 62 -4.94 5.57 22.44
C ASN A 62 -5.64 4.29 21.94
N VAL A 63 -6.57 3.75 22.73
CA VAL A 63 -7.34 2.55 22.34
C VAL A 63 -8.81 2.93 22.29
N TYR A 64 -9.44 2.56 21.19
CA TYR A 64 -10.83 2.84 20.88
C TYR A 64 -11.54 1.55 20.47
N ARG A 65 -12.86 1.57 20.55
CA ARG A 65 -13.73 0.60 19.86
C ARG A 65 -14.55 1.33 18.81
N VAL A 66 -14.93 0.63 17.77
CA VAL A 66 -15.90 1.12 16.79
C VAL A 66 -17.30 0.98 17.38
N SER A 67 -18.14 1.99 17.26
CA SER A 67 -19.57 1.92 17.56
C SER A 67 -20.35 2.67 16.49
N ASP A 68 -21.66 2.39 16.44
CA ASP A 68 -22.60 2.96 15.47
C ASP A 68 -22.15 2.67 14.02
N GLY A 69 -22.44 1.49 13.65
CA GLY A 69 -22.37 0.79 12.39
C GLY A 69 -21.63 1.47 11.26
N PRO A 70 -20.51 0.90 10.89
CA PRO A 70 -20.00 1.31 9.63
C PRO A 70 -20.98 0.90 8.56
N ASN A 71 -21.23 1.78 7.67
CA ASN A 71 -21.76 1.45 6.38
C ASN A 71 -20.89 0.37 5.75
N ASP A 72 -21.40 -0.30 4.74
CA ASP A 72 -20.88 -1.54 4.13
C ASP A 72 -19.37 -1.65 3.89
N TYR A 73 -18.64 -0.54 3.86
CA TYR A 73 -17.18 -0.53 3.66
C TYR A 73 -16.35 -0.97 4.86
N VAL A 74 -16.87 -0.85 6.07
CA VAL A 74 -16.24 -1.44 7.26
C VAL A 74 -16.83 -2.81 7.54
N ASN A 75 -17.92 -3.22 6.85
CA ASN A 75 -18.46 -4.57 6.93
C ASN A 75 -17.53 -5.65 6.37
N GLU A 76 -16.57 -5.31 5.49
CA GLU A 76 -15.43 -6.20 5.19
C GLU A 76 -14.62 -6.51 6.46
N TYR A 77 -14.80 -5.71 7.54
CA TYR A 77 -14.13 -5.82 8.82
C TYR A 77 -15.14 -5.93 9.98
N SER A 78 -16.25 -6.63 9.76
CA SER A 78 -17.35 -6.80 10.73
C SER A 78 -16.91 -7.39 12.07
N ASP A 79 -15.72 -7.96 12.15
CA ASP A 79 -15.10 -8.53 13.33
C ASP A 79 -14.15 -7.57 14.07
N ILE A 80 -14.07 -6.26 13.69
CA ILE A 80 -13.23 -5.29 14.38
C ILE A 80 -13.75 -4.98 15.78
N THR A 81 -12.90 -5.20 16.77
CA THR A 81 -13.22 -4.96 18.18
C THR A 81 -12.37 -3.84 18.80
N THR A 82 -11.22 -3.54 18.21
CA THR A 82 -10.25 -2.61 18.79
C THR A 82 -9.59 -1.78 17.71
N VAL A 83 -9.49 -0.47 17.97
CA VAL A 83 -8.68 0.45 17.15
C VAL A 83 -7.60 1.04 18.03
N ARG A 84 -6.35 1.06 17.55
CA ARG A 84 -5.21 1.66 18.22
C ARG A 84 -4.69 2.84 17.41
N HIS A 85 -4.66 4.00 18.02
CA HIS A 85 -3.98 5.16 17.47
C HIS A 85 -2.49 5.07 17.79
N GLN A 86 -1.64 5.08 16.78
CA GLN A 86 -0.19 4.92 16.91
C GLN A 86 0.55 6.01 16.15
N LYS A 87 1.48 6.68 16.85
CA LYS A 87 2.45 7.60 16.26
C LYS A 87 3.84 7.05 16.50
N LYS A 88 4.52 6.62 15.45
CA LYS A 88 5.83 6.01 15.56
C LYS A 88 6.62 6.14 14.26
N GLU A 89 7.90 6.48 14.37
CA GLU A 89 8.82 6.59 13.23
C GLU A 89 8.30 7.50 12.10
N GLY A 90 7.63 8.62 12.45
CA GLY A 90 7.03 9.55 11.49
C GLY A 90 5.65 9.15 10.97
N TRP A 91 5.19 7.93 11.25
CA TRP A 91 3.84 7.46 10.89
C TRP A 91 2.82 7.85 11.95
N ASN A 92 1.63 8.23 11.49
CA ASN A 92 0.47 8.51 12.32
C ASN A 92 -0.70 7.71 11.77
N VAL A 93 -1.11 6.66 12.49
CA VAL A 93 -2.03 5.65 11.97
C VAL A 93 -3.08 5.22 12.98
N LEU A 94 -4.25 4.82 12.47
CA LEU A 94 -5.28 4.08 13.20
C LEU A 94 -5.22 2.63 12.74
N CYS A 95 -4.89 1.71 13.63
CA CYS A 95 -4.78 0.29 13.35
C CYS A 95 -6.01 -0.46 13.90
N PHE A 96 -6.71 -1.17 13.03
CA PHE A 96 -7.96 -1.88 13.30
C PHE A 96 -7.71 -3.36 13.51
N TYR A 97 -8.10 -3.87 14.68
CA TYR A 97 -7.86 -5.26 15.08
C TYR A 97 -9.17 -6.00 15.38
N ASN A 98 -9.22 -7.27 15.01
CA ASN A 98 -10.31 -8.17 15.38
C ASN A 98 -10.16 -8.71 16.82
N ALA A 99 -11.11 -9.56 17.27
CA ALA A 99 -11.10 -10.17 18.60
C ALA A 99 -9.87 -11.06 18.86
N LYS A 100 -9.23 -11.58 17.80
CA LYS A 100 -7.99 -12.38 17.89
C LYS A 100 -6.73 -11.51 17.92
N ASN A 101 -6.89 -10.17 17.94
CA ASN A 101 -5.79 -9.21 17.85
C ASN A 101 -5.00 -9.28 16.53
N GLU A 102 -5.66 -9.68 15.45
CA GLU A 102 -5.11 -9.65 14.10
C GLU A 102 -5.41 -8.30 13.47
N LEU A 103 -4.40 -7.67 12.85
CA LEU A 103 -4.56 -6.41 12.11
C LEU A 103 -5.39 -6.66 10.84
N LYS A 104 -6.44 -5.88 10.65
CA LYS A 104 -7.36 -6.00 9.51
C LYS A 104 -7.30 -4.80 8.57
N ALA A 105 -7.11 -3.61 9.11
CA ALA A 105 -6.99 -2.39 8.33
C ALA A 105 -6.11 -1.36 9.04
N VAL A 106 -5.61 -0.42 8.26
CA VAL A 106 -4.89 0.75 8.76
C VAL A 106 -5.41 1.98 8.04
N LEU A 107 -5.76 3.03 8.81
CA LEU A 107 -5.97 4.35 8.27
C LEU A 107 -4.70 5.17 8.51
N GLU A 108 -4.16 5.75 7.46
CA GLU A 108 -2.99 6.63 7.48
C GLU A 108 -3.46 8.08 7.56
N TYR A 109 -2.90 8.87 8.49
CA TYR A 109 -3.14 10.31 8.55
C TYR A 109 -2.45 11.03 7.39
N THR A 110 -3.16 11.95 6.74
CA THR A 110 -2.66 12.72 5.60
C THR A 110 -3.31 14.10 5.53
N ASP A 111 -2.61 15.06 4.94
CA ASP A 111 -3.18 16.37 4.59
C ASP A 111 -3.86 16.35 3.21
N GLU A 112 -3.67 15.29 2.43
CA GLU A 112 -4.30 15.10 1.13
C GLU A 112 -5.68 14.43 1.27
N TRP A 113 -6.72 15.06 0.79
CA TRP A 113 -8.10 14.56 0.83
C TRP A 113 -8.46 13.65 -0.35
N ASN A 114 -7.71 13.74 -1.46
CA ASN A 114 -8.00 13.00 -2.68
C ASN A 114 -7.39 11.58 -2.62
N SER A 115 -8.24 10.59 -2.39
CA SER A 115 -7.82 9.18 -2.27
C SER A 115 -7.21 8.63 -3.57
N GLU A 116 -7.65 9.10 -4.74
CA GLU A 116 -7.07 8.69 -6.03
C GLU A 116 -5.63 9.17 -6.16
N LYS A 117 -5.37 10.44 -5.81
CA LYS A 117 -4.02 11.01 -5.83
C LYS A 117 -3.06 10.25 -4.90
N LEU A 118 -3.53 9.88 -3.69
CA LEU A 118 -2.76 9.05 -2.75
C LEU A 118 -2.47 7.66 -3.33
N ASN A 119 -3.46 7.03 -3.94
CA ASN A 119 -3.28 5.73 -4.59
C ASN A 119 -2.28 5.79 -5.75
N LEU A 120 -2.38 6.80 -6.60
CA LEU A 120 -1.45 6.99 -7.72
C LEU A 120 -0.02 7.22 -7.22
N ALA A 121 0.18 7.97 -6.13
CA ALA A 121 1.49 8.13 -5.51
C ALA A 121 2.08 6.80 -5.01
N LYS A 122 1.25 5.95 -4.39
CA LYS A 122 1.66 4.59 -3.97
C LYS A 122 1.97 3.69 -5.18
N TRP A 123 1.18 3.77 -6.25
CA TRP A 123 1.47 3.07 -7.51
C TRP A 123 2.79 3.51 -8.12
N LYS A 124 3.07 4.82 -8.21
CA LYS A 124 4.36 5.33 -8.68
C LYS A 124 5.53 4.71 -7.91
N SER A 125 5.42 4.62 -6.58
CA SER A 125 6.44 3.98 -5.75
C SER A 125 6.68 2.50 -6.11
N GLN A 126 5.64 1.77 -6.51
CA GLN A 126 5.76 0.36 -6.92
C GLN A 126 6.44 0.20 -8.28
N LEU A 127 6.25 1.16 -9.18
CA LEU A 127 6.81 1.12 -10.53
C LEU A 127 8.29 1.46 -10.56
N MET A 128 8.79 2.28 -9.63
CA MET A 128 10.19 2.76 -9.66
C MET A 128 11.20 1.63 -9.72
N GLY A 129 12.20 1.78 -10.58
CA GLY A 129 13.31 0.84 -10.72
C GLY A 129 13.86 0.74 -12.14
N ASP A 130 14.84 -0.14 -12.30
CA ASP A 130 15.50 -0.45 -13.55
C ASP A 130 14.91 -1.73 -14.15
N TYR A 131 14.60 -1.70 -15.42
CA TYR A 131 13.95 -2.79 -16.16
C TYR A 131 14.60 -3.01 -17.54
N SER A 132 14.43 -4.21 -18.10
CA SER A 132 14.88 -4.54 -19.46
C SER A 132 13.99 -5.62 -20.05
N ASP A 133 13.79 -5.62 -21.37
CA ASP A 133 13.17 -6.73 -22.09
C ASP A 133 14.13 -7.90 -22.31
N GLY A 134 15.39 -7.74 -21.93
CA GLY A 134 16.45 -8.72 -22.12
C GLY A 134 17.18 -8.57 -23.46
N ASP A 135 16.80 -7.60 -24.27
CA ASP A 135 17.36 -7.31 -25.58
C ASP A 135 17.81 -5.81 -25.63
N GLU A 136 17.18 -4.99 -26.42
CA GLU A 136 17.60 -3.61 -26.67
C GLU A 136 16.94 -2.58 -25.76
N LEU A 137 15.82 -2.92 -25.13
CA LEU A 137 15.02 -1.97 -24.35
C LEU A 137 15.48 -1.95 -22.88
N GLN A 138 16.10 -0.85 -22.48
CA GLN A 138 16.44 -0.53 -21.11
C GLN A 138 15.51 0.59 -20.61
N VAL A 139 14.84 0.39 -19.49
CA VAL A 139 13.89 1.33 -18.93
C VAL A 139 14.21 1.58 -17.45
N ARG A 140 14.44 2.84 -17.09
CA ARG A 140 14.48 3.24 -15.69
C ARG A 140 13.27 4.11 -15.38
N ILE A 141 12.47 3.67 -14.44
CA ILE A 141 11.28 4.40 -14.02
C ILE A 141 11.61 5.21 -12.77
N TYR A 142 11.55 6.51 -12.91
CA TYR A 142 11.60 7.49 -11.83
C TYR A 142 10.18 7.87 -11.39
N ARG A 143 10.09 8.80 -10.44
CA ARG A 143 8.80 9.28 -9.93
C ARG A 143 7.91 9.93 -11.00
N ASP A 144 8.52 10.69 -11.92
CA ASP A 144 7.78 11.51 -12.87
C ASP A 144 8.23 11.33 -14.33
N ASN A 145 9.27 10.50 -14.57
CA ASN A 145 9.82 10.25 -15.89
C ASN A 145 10.17 8.77 -16.09
N PHE A 146 10.09 8.32 -17.32
CA PHE A 146 10.76 7.12 -17.82
C PHE A 146 12.06 7.56 -18.51
N ASP A 147 13.17 6.93 -18.16
CA ASP A 147 14.39 6.95 -18.95
C ASP A 147 14.36 5.69 -19.82
N ILE A 148 14.29 5.87 -21.12
CA ILE A 148 14.17 4.79 -22.11
C ILE A 148 15.41 4.86 -22.99
N ASN A 149 16.32 3.91 -22.81
CA ASN A 149 17.61 3.86 -23.49
C ASN A 149 18.45 5.15 -23.37
N GLY A 150 18.35 5.87 -22.24
CA GLY A 150 19.05 7.14 -21.99
C GLY A 150 18.26 8.40 -22.37
N GLU A 151 17.04 8.25 -22.88
CA GLU A 151 16.17 9.38 -23.24
C GLU A 151 15.03 9.52 -22.23
N LEU A 152 14.78 10.73 -21.73
CA LEU A 152 13.75 10.99 -20.73
C LEU A 152 12.40 11.30 -21.37
N ALA A 153 11.39 10.50 -21.08
CA ALA A 153 10.00 10.73 -21.41
C ALA A 153 9.20 11.02 -20.14
N ALA A 154 8.46 12.11 -20.10
CA ALA A 154 7.49 12.34 -19.05
C ALA A 154 6.34 11.31 -19.15
N TYR A 155 5.73 10.97 -18.04
CA TYR A 155 4.56 10.09 -18.02
C TYR A 155 3.47 10.58 -17.08
N THR A 156 2.24 10.22 -17.40
CA THR A 156 1.10 10.36 -16.51
C THR A 156 0.57 8.98 -16.12
N LEU A 157 0.13 8.84 -14.88
CA LEU A 157 -0.50 7.63 -14.37
C LEU A 157 -1.93 7.95 -13.98
N GLN A 158 -2.89 7.14 -14.45
CA GLN A 158 -4.31 7.37 -14.22
C GLN A 158 -5.03 6.05 -13.97
N THR A 159 -6.14 6.10 -13.23
CA THR A 159 -7.07 4.99 -13.06
C THR A 159 -8.29 5.22 -13.94
N PHE A 160 -8.76 4.18 -14.63
CA PHE A 160 -9.90 4.28 -15.52
C PHE A 160 -10.83 3.07 -15.42
N ASN A 161 -12.10 3.32 -15.70
CA ASN A 161 -13.09 2.27 -15.86
C ASN A 161 -12.67 1.31 -16.98
N GLY A 162 -12.85 0.02 -16.75
CA GLY A 162 -12.52 -1.04 -17.69
C GLY A 162 -11.11 -1.64 -17.52
N LEU A 163 -10.17 -0.89 -16.93
CA LEU A 163 -8.85 -1.43 -16.59
C LEU A 163 -8.77 -1.80 -15.12
N ILE A 164 -8.22 -2.96 -14.89
CA ILE A 164 -7.99 -3.47 -13.52
C ILE A 164 -6.81 -2.74 -12.85
N THR A 165 -5.79 -2.29 -13.62
CA THR A 165 -4.61 -1.54 -13.17
C THR A 165 -4.63 -0.12 -13.71
N PRO A 166 -3.92 0.81 -13.04
CA PRO A 166 -3.69 2.11 -13.62
C PRO A 166 -3.06 1.94 -15.01
N TYR A 167 -3.40 2.83 -15.92
CA TYR A 167 -2.65 2.94 -17.14
C TYR A 167 -1.63 4.07 -17.05
N VAL A 168 -0.52 3.90 -17.74
CA VAL A 168 0.49 4.92 -17.92
C VAL A 168 0.41 5.43 -19.37
N HIS A 169 0.46 6.75 -19.52
CA HIS A 169 0.71 7.37 -20.80
C HIS A 169 2.14 7.92 -20.81
N VAL A 170 2.95 7.38 -21.71
CA VAL A 170 4.34 7.80 -21.92
C VAL A 170 4.36 8.78 -23.11
N ASN A 171 4.85 9.99 -22.87
CA ASN A 171 4.87 11.05 -23.87
C ASN A 171 5.87 10.74 -24.98
N GLU A 172 5.61 11.31 -26.16
CA GLU A 172 6.55 11.33 -27.27
C GLU A 172 7.88 12.01 -26.84
N ILE A 173 8.98 11.45 -27.32
CA ILE A 173 10.31 12.06 -27.23
C ILE A 173 10.60 12.66 -28.62
N ALA A 174 10.67 13.99 -28.72
CA ALA A 174 10.87 14.68 -29.98
C ALA A 174 12.14 14.19 -30.72
N GLY A 175 11.94 13.68 -31.93
CA GLY A 175 13.03 13.17 -32.77
C GLY A 175 13.50 11.74 -32.48
N SER A 176 12.82 11.02 -31.59
CA SER A 176 13.10 9.62 -31.26
C SER A 176 11.90 8.72 -31.58
N THR A 177 12.17 7.47 -31.95
CA THR A 177 11.16 6.42 -32.04
C THR A 177 11.19 5.60 -30.76
N ASN A 178 10.46 6.07 -29.77
CA ASN A 178 10.36 5.42 -28.47
C ASN A 178 9.37 4.24 -28.54
N ARG A 179 9.81 3.02 -28.28
CA ARG A 179 8.96 1.81 -28.23
C ARG A 179 7.86 1.87 -27.17
N LEU A 180 7.98 2.75 -26.16
CA LEU A 180 7.02 2.90 -25.07
C LEU A 180 6.12 4.12 -25.22
N GLU A 181 6.21 4.88 -26.33
CA GLU A 181 5.28 5.97 -26.58
C GLU A 181 3.82 5.47 -26.61
N GLY A 182 2.93 6.19 -25.96
CA GLY A 182 1.51 5.89 -25.92
C GLY A 182 0.98 5.44 -24.56
N SER A 183 -0.15 4.74 -24.59
CA SER A 183 -0.87 4.33 -23.39
C SER A 183 -0.74 2.84 -23.13
N TRP A 184 -0.44 2.49 -21.90
CA TRP A 184 -0.15 1.14 -21.46
C TRP A 184 -0.82 0.80 -20.14
N GLU A 185 -1.58 -0.28 -20.08
CA GLU A 185 -1.95 -0.89 -18.80
C GLU A 185 -0.73 -1.62 -18.23
N ILE A 186 -0.41 -1.37 -16.95
CA ILE A 186 0.74 -1.96 -16.29
C ILE A 186 0.28 -3.11 -15.39
N VAL A 187 0.77 -4.31 -15.64
CA VAL A 187 0.60 -5.46 -14.77
C VAL A 187 1.92 -5.76 -14.06
N LEU A 188 1.89 -5.70 -12.73
CA LEU A 188 3.05 -6.06 -11.90
C LEU A 188 3.17 -7.58 -11.82
N THR A 189 4.38 -8.11 -12.07
CA THR A 189 4.69 -9.54 -11.95
C THR A 189 5.82 -9.76 -10.95
N LEU A 190 6.10 -11.00 -10.58
CA LEU A 190 7.27 -11.32 -9.73
C LEU A 190 8.58 -10.90 -10.40
N GLU A 191 8.67 -11.04 -11.71
CA GLU A 191 9.90 -10.75 -12.45
C GLU A 191 10.05 -9.27 -12.84
N GLY A 192 8.94 -8.50 -12.90
CA GLY A 192 8.99 -7.12 -13.36
C GLY A 192 7.62 -6.53 -13.69
N LEU A 193 7.48 -6.03 -14.91
CA LEU A 193 6.27 -5.41 -15.44
C LEU A 193 5.86 -6.08 -16.73
N THR A 194 4.56 -6.21 -16.98
CA THR A 194 4.00 -6.48 -18.29
C THR A 194 3.17 -5.29 -18.73
N LEU A 195 3.47 -4.75 -19.89
CA LEU A 195 2.81 -3.58 -20.46
C LEU A 195 1.90 -4.03 -21.61
N TYR A 196 0.61 -3.80 -21.46
CA TYR A 196 -0.38 -4.05 -22.52
C TYR A 196 -0.78 -2.73 -23.16
N SER A 197 -0.58 -2.60 -24.48
CA SER A 197 -1.03 -1.42 -25.21
C SER A 197 -2.54 -1.27 -25.07
N VAL A 198 -3.02 -0.07 -24.78
CA VAL A 198 -4.44 0.22 -24.58
C VAL A 198 -4.91 1.36 -25.49
N ALA A 199 -6.21 1.38 -25.80
CA ALA A 199 -6.87 2.46 -26.48
C ALA A 199 -8.20 2.75 -25.80
N TYR A 200 -8.68 3.98 -25.94
CA TYR A 200 -10.02 4.33 -25.48
C TYR A 200 -11.05 3.88 -26.53
N ASP A 201 -11.98 3.05 -26.10
CA ASP A 201 -13.13 2.64 -26.90
C ASP A 201 -14.24 3.68 -26.72
N ASN A 202 -14.46 4.49 -27.75
CA ASN A 202 -15.46 5.56 -27.72
C ASN A 202 -16.91 5.03 -27.71
N GLU A 203 -17.15 3.81 -28.19
CA GLU A 203 -18.48 3.22 -28.23
C GLU A 203 -18.93 2.77 -26.85
N ASN A 204 -18.02 2.17 -26.08
CA ASN A 204 -18.29 1.66 -24.74
C ASN A 204 -17.85 2.61 -23.62
N GLY A 205 -17.15 3.70 -23.93
CA GLY A 205 -16.69 4.69 -22.96
C GLY A 205 -15.62 4.15 -21.99
N MET A 206 -14.81 3.19 -22.42
CA MET A 206 -13.81 2.53 -21.56
C MET A 206 -12.47 2.32 -22.25
N TRP A 207 -11.43 2.12 -21.45
CA TRP A 207 -10.13 1.69 -21.94
C TRP A 207 -10.11 0.18 -22.16
N VAL A 208 -9.57 -0.24 -23.30
CA VAL A 208 -9.46 -1.66 -23.69
C VAL A 208 -8.04 -1.99 -24.16
N ARG A 209 -7.61 -3.21 -23.90
CA ARG A 209 -6.33 -3.71 -24.45
C ARG A 209 -6.45 -3.86 -25.97
N LYS A 210 -5.40 -3.42 -26.66
CA LYS A 210 -5.26 -3.69 -28.11
C LYS A 210 -4.84 -5.15 -28.33
N ASP A 211 -5.17 -5.68 -29.48
CA ASP A 211 -4.71 -7.01 -29.94
C ASP A 211 -3.26 -6.91 -30.45
N THR A 212 -2.33 -6.67 -29.53
CA THR A 212 -0.90 -6.59 -29.78
C THR A 212 -0.15 -7.37 -28.69
N ALA A 213 1.02 -7.91 -29.05
CA ALA A 213 1.87 -8.59 -28.07
C ALA A 213 2.27 -7.61 -26.95
N PRO A 214 2.17 -8.02 -25.68
CA PRO A 214 2.61 -7.19 -24.56
C PRO A 214 4.14 -7.04 -24.55
N ILE A 215 4.61 -5.95 -23.97
CA ILE A 215 6.03 -5.75 -23.66
C ILE A 215 6.28 -6.27 -22.23
N VAL A 216 7.18 -7.26 -22.11
CA VAL A 216 7.58 -7.82 -20.82
C VAL A 216 8.92 -7.20 -20.40
N LEU A 217 8.93 -6.51 -19.31
CA LEU A 217 10.10 -5.84 -18.74
C LEU A 217 10.52 -6.55 -17.44
N LYS A 218 11.67 -7.22 -17.45
CA LYS A 218 12.25 -7.84 -16.25
C LYS A 218 12.95 -6.78 -15.40
N LYS A 219 12.69 -6.76 -14.12
CA LYS A 219 13.35 -5.85 -13.18
C LYS A 219 14.81 -6.25 -12.99
N ASN A 220 15.68 -5.26 -12.98
CA ASN A 220 17.07 -5.50 -12.63
C ASN A 220 17.17 -5.96 -11.16
N LYS A 221 17.87 -7.07 -10.92
CA LYS A 221 17.98 -7.72 -9.59
C LYS A 221 18.88 -6.98 -8.58
N ARG A 222 19.35 -5.76 -8.89
CA ARG A 222 20.16 -4.98 -7.93
C ARG A 222 19.38 -4.52 -6.69
N THR A 223 18.04 -4.45 -6.80
CA THR A 223 17.17 -4.06 -5.69
C THR A 223 16.00 -5.03 -5.58
N SER A 224 15.48 -5.20 -4.36
CA SER A 224 14.26 -6.00 -4.15
C SER A 224 13.11 -5.53 -5.04
N ARG A 225 12.41 -6.47 -5.66
CA ARG A 225 11.19 -6.21 -6.41
C ARG A 225 10.14 -5.48 -5.58
N PHE A 226 10.08 -5.77 -4.30
CA PHE A 226 9.12 -5.22 -3.33
C PHE A 226 9.75 -4.19 -2.40
N PHE A 227 10.76 -3.43 -2.88
CA PHE A 227 11.43 -2.40 -2.09
C PHE A 227 10.46 -1.40 -1.46
N TYR A 228 9.41 -1.03 -2.18
CA TYR A 228 8.37 -0.11 -1.71
C TYR A 228 7.65 -0.61 -0.45
N ALA A 229 7.51 -1.93 -0.27
CA ALA A 229 6.86 -2.51 0.91
C ALA A 229 7.62 -2.28 2.23
N SER A 230 8.86 -1.81 2.17
CA SER A 230 9.62 -1.37 3.35
C SER A 230 9.54 0.12 3.62
N ASN A 231 9.01 0.93 2.70
CA ASN A 231 9.08 2.39 2.79
C ASN A 231 7.71 3.08 2.65
N THR A 232 6.68 2.35 2.23
CA THR A 232 5.33 2.87 2.00
C THR A 232 4.34 2.02 2.74
N LEU A 233 3.43 2.62 3.50
CA LEU A 233 2.33 1.88 4.10
C LEU A 233 1.40 1.39 2.99
N LEU A 234 1.20 0.08 2.93
CA LEU A 234 0.38 -0.59 1.92
C LEU A 234 -1.11 -0.58 2.33
N ASN A 235 -1.97 -0.72 1.34
CA ASN A 235 -3.39 -0.94 1.54
C ASN A 235 -3.90 -2.03 0.58
N ASP A 236 -5.14 -2.43 0.69
CA ASP A 236 -5.74 -3.52 -0.08
C ASP A 236 -5.71 -3.30 -1.60
N LYS A 237 -5.74 -2.03 -2.08
CA LYS A 237 -5.61 -1.73 -3.51
C LYS A 237 -4.28 -2.16 -4.11
N GLN A 238 -3.21 -2.19 -3.31
CA GLN A 238 -1.91 -2.69 -3.75
C GLN A 238 -1.83 -4.23 -3.76
N PHE A 239 -2.74 -4.92 -3.05
CA PHE A 239 -2.73 -6.39 -2.91
C PHE A 239 -3.62 -7.13 -3.92
N ARG A 240 -4.76 -6.55 -4.30
CA ARG A 240 -5.90 -7.20 -5.01
C ARG A 240 -5.56 -8.07 -6.22
N ARG A 241 -4.34 -8.00 -6.70
CA ARG A 241 -3.92 -8.66 -7.95
C ARG A 241 -2.80 -9.63 -7.75
N PHE A 242 -2.35 -9.73 -6.54
CA PHE A 242 -1.27 -10.65 -6.25
C PHE A 242 -1.86 -11.99 -5.84
N SER A 243 -1.35 -13.06 -6.48
CA SER A 243 -1.59 -14.41 -6.02
C SER A 243 -0.99 -14.58 -4.62
N LYS A 244 -1.44 -15.58 -3.91
CA LYS A 244 -0.93 -15.94 -2.58
C LYS A 244 0.59 -16.13 -2.57
N THR A 245 1.13 -16.73 -3.64
CA THR A 245 2.58 -16.88 -3.82
C THR A 245 3.29 -15.54 -3.90
N VAL A 246 2.76 -14.59 -4.69
CA VAL A 246 3.34 -13.24 -4.81
C VAL A 246 3.29 -12.50 -3.48
N LEU A 247 2.18 -12.55 -2.77
CA LEU A 247 2.03 -11.94 -1.44
C LEU A 247 3.02 -12.54 -0.45
N ARG A 248 3.18 -13.87 -0.45
CA ARG A 248 4.16 -14.56 0.39
C ARG A 248 5.60 -14.10 0.10
N ILE A 249 5.97 -13.96 -1.16
CA ILE A 249 7.29 -13.44 -1.54
C ILE A 249 7.45 -11.97 -1.15
N MET A 250 6.43 -11.13 -1.37
CA MET A 250 6.44 -9.72 -0.96
C MET A 250 6.70 -9.60 0.55
N ARG A 251 5.95 -10.30 1.37
CA ARG A 251 6.12 -10.30 2.84
C ARG A 251 7.51 -10.75 3.25
N ASN A 252 8.00 -11.84 2.67
CA ASN A 252 9.34 -12.35 2.98
C ASN A 252 10.45 -11.47 2.41
N SER A 253 10.22 -10.69 1.35
CA SER A 253 11.19 -9.69 0.86
C SER A 253 11.46 -8.58 1.87
N ILE A 254 10.48 -8.18 2.68
CA ILE A 254 10.70 -7.26 3.80
C ILE A 254 11.68 -7.87 4.81
N LEU A 255 11.47 -9.12 5.19
CA LEU A 255 12.35 -9.84 6.13
C LEU A 255 13.75 -10.06 5.54
N ALA A 256 13.82 -10.48 4.26
CA ALA A 256 15.09 -10.72 3.55
C ALA A 256 15.96 -9.47 3.48
N ARG A 257 15.36 -8.28 3.24
CA ARG A 257 16.07 -6.99 3.23
C ARG A 257 16.67 -6.62 4.57
N ASN A 258 16.07 -7.09 5.64
CA ASN A 258 16.59 -6.94 7.01
C ASN A 258 17.53 -8.10 7.41
N GLY A 259 17.94 -8.93 6.45
CA GLY A 259 18.93 -9.99 6.66
C GLY A 259 18.36 -11.29 7.22
N TYR A 260 17.04 -11.53 7.19
CA TYR A 260 16.44 -12.74 7.75
C TYR A 260 16.92 -14.00 7.01
N SER A 261 17.46 -14.98 7.74
CA SER A 261 17.87 -16.31 7.22
C SER A 261 16.67 -17.26 7.22
N PHE A 262 16.23 -17.66 6.02
CA PHE A 262 15.06 -18.54 5.85
C PHE A 262 15.41 -20.01 6.13
N LYS A 263 14.42 -20.77 6.62
CA LYS A 263 14.52 -22.21 6.86
C LYS A 263 13.80 -23.03 5.77
N SER A 264 12.78 -22.48 5.11
CA SER A 264 12.07 -23.18 4.05
C SER A 264 12.87 -23.17 2.75
N ALA A 265 12.99 -24.32 2.09
CA ALA A 265 13.87 -24.53 0.94
C ALA A 265 13.52 -23.61 -0.23
N ASP A 266 12.24 -23.43 -0.50
CA ASP A 266 11.73 -22.57 -1.58
C ASP A 266 12.09 -21.09 -1.39
N LEU A 267 12.04 -20.54 -0.17
CA LEU A 267 12.47 -19.18 0.11
C LEU A 267 14.00 -19.05 0.09
N GLN A 268 14.72 -20.08 0.53
CA GLN A 268 16.17 -20.12 0.41
C GLN A 268 16.58 -20.05 -1.06
N GLU A 269 15.99 -20.90 -1.90
CA GLU A 269 16.26 -20.93 -3.34
C GLU A 269 15.93 -19.60 -4.01
N TYR A 270 14.73 -19.05 -3.73
CA TYR A 270 14.31 -17.77 -4.29
C TYR A 270 15.29 -16.64 -3.94
N PHE A 271 15.58 -16.45 -2.65
CA PHE A 271 16.41 -15.34 -2.19
C PHE A 271 17.92 -15.54 -2.46
N ALA A 272 18.41 -16.78 -2.56
CA ALA A 272 19.80 -17.03 -2.97
C ALA A 272 20.12 -16.47 -4.37
N ASN A 273 19.10 -16.33 -5.23
CA ASN A 273 19.24 -15.74 -6.56
C ASN A 273 19.10 -14.21 -6.59
N GLU A 274 18.88 -13.58 -5.42
CA GLU A 274 18.73 -12.13 -5.30
C GLU A 274 20.04 -11.47 -4.83
N PRO A 275 20.75 -10.70 -5.69
CA PRO A 275 22.07 -10.14 -5.37
C PRO A 275 22.10 -9.18 -4.16
N TRP A 276 20.95 -8.63 -3.80
CA TRP A 276 20.80 -7.73 -2.65
C TRP A 276 20.57 -8.47 -1.32
N TYR A 277 20.34 -9.79 -1.35
CA TYR A 277 20.07 -10.57 -0.16
C TYR A 277 21.36 -10.93 0.58
N ALA A 278 21.48 -10.50 1.82
CA ALA A 278 22.61 -10.78 2.70
C ALA A 278 22.11 -11.27 4.06
N PRO A 279 21.93 -12.60 4.23
CA PRO A 279 21.39 -13.14 5.48
C PRO A 279 22.37 -13.00 6.64
N VAL A 280 21.84 -12.67 7.82
CA VAL A 280 22.62 -12.68 9.07
C VAL A 280 22.68 -14.09 9.65
N SER A 281 23.70 -14.34 10.49
CA SER A 281 23.88 -15.65 11.14
C SER A 281 22.81 -15.94 12.21
N ASN A 282 22.21 -14.89 12.79
CA ASN A 282 21.24 -14.99 13.88
C ASN A 282 20.02 -14.13 13.63
N ASN A 283 18.87 -14.74 13.35
CA ASN A 283 17.60 -14.04 13.10
C ASN A 283 17.11 -13.17 14.27
N LYS A 284 17.64 -13.31 15.48
CA LYS A 284 17.31 -12.42 16.61
C LYS A 284 17.85 -10.99 16.41
N GLU A 285 18.81 -10.80 15.52
CA GLU A 285 19.37 -9.50 15.16
C GLU A 285 18.55 -8.75 14.12
N VAL A 286 17.62 -9.45 13.44
CA VAL A 286 16.75 -8.88 12.42
C VAL A 286 15.76 -7.92 13.08
N LYS A 287 15.79 -6.66 12.64
CA LYS A 287 14.88 -5.60 13.10
C LYS A 287 14.13 -5.03 11.92
N THR A 288 12.84 -5.00 12.03
CA THR A 288 11.96 -4.34 11.07
C THR A 288 11.50 -2.97 11.59
N SER A 289 11.35 -2.00 10.71
CA SER A 289 10.76 -0.70 11.01
C SER A 289 9.28 -0.84 11.37
N PHE A 290 8.68 0.23 11.87
CA PHE A 290 7.24 0.23 12.21
C PHE A 290 6.35 0.00 10.97
N VAL A 291 6.64 0.68 9.85
CA VAL A 291 5.87 0.48 8.61
C VAL A 291 6.05 -0.93 8.05
N GLU A 292 7.23 -1.51 8.14
CA GLU A 292 7.50 -2.90 7.73
C GLU A 292 6.68 -3.89 8.57
N GLN A 293 6.57 -3.68 9.90
CA GLN A 293 5.75 -4.51 10.77
C GLN A 293 4.28 -4.46 10.38
N LEU A 294 3.72 -3.26 10.14
CA LEU A 294 2.35 -3.09 9.67
C LEU A 294 2.13 -3.80 8.33
N ASN A 295 3.04 -3.60 7.37
CA ASN A 295 2.93 -4.21 6.06
C ASN A 295 3.02 -5.74 6.10
N ILE A 296 3.88 -6.31 6.94
CA ILE A 296 3.94 -7.77 7.16
C ILE A 296 2.59 -8.30 7.65
N GLU A 297 1.94 -7.62 8.60
CA GLU A 297 0.64 -8.03 9.13
C GLU A 297 -0.47 -7.87 8.08
N LEU A 298 -0.51 -6.75 7.34
CA LEU A 298 -1.48 -6.51 6.28
C LEU A 298 -1.36 -7.53 5.14
N ILE A 299 -0.13 -7.78 4.64
CA ILE A 299 0.11 -8.78 3.60
C ILE A 299 -0.31 -10.18 4.09
N LYS A 300 0.00 -10.53 5.33
CA LYS A 300 -0.39 -11.82 5.92
C LYS A 300 -1.92 -11.98 6.00
N ALA A 301 -2.63 -10.91 6.36
CA ALA A 301 -4.08 -10.89 6.36
C ALA A 301 -4.64 -11.12 4.95
N GLU A 302 -4.04 -10.51 3.92
CA GLU A 302 -4.43 -10.70 2.53
C GLU A 302 -4.08 -12.10 2.01
N GLU A 303 -2.89 -12.65 2.32
CA GLU A 303 -2.54 -14.05 2.00
C GLU A 303 -3.60 -15.03 2.49
N SER A 304 -4.22 -14.77 3.65
CA SER A 304 -5.25 -15.65 4.20
C SER A 304 -6.63 -15.51 3.54
N ARG A 305 -6.88 -14.38 2.84
CA ARG A 305 -8.13 -14.13 2.09
C ARG A 305 -8.03 -14.55 0.62
N THR A 306 -6.83 -14.51 0.05
CA THR A 306 -6.59 -14.82 -1.37
C THR A 306 -6.66 -16.33 -1.59
N PHE A 307 -7.48 -16.75 -2.55
CA PHE A 307 -7.52 -18.14 -2.99
C PHE A 307 -6.29 -18.46 -3.84
N GLU A 308 -5.86 -19.72 -3.79
CA GLU A 308 -4.84 -20.19 -4.73
C GLU A 308 -5.46 -20.23 -6.13
N GLU A 309 -4.84 -19.55 -7.10
CA GLU A 309 -5.18 -19.76 -8.50
C GLU A 309 -4.69 -21.16 -8.89
N TYR A 310 -5.62 -22.00 -9.38
CA TYR A 310 -5.35 -23.32 -9.94
C TYR A 310 -4.79 -23.22 -11.36
#